data_eb2f01373813cc1ddcf8a295db3b7458
#
_entry.id   eb2f01373813cc1ddcf8a295db3b7458
#
_cell.length_a   1.000
_cell.length_b   1.000
_cell.length_c   1.000
_cell.angle_alpha   90.00
_cell.angle_beta   90.00
_cell.angle_gamma   90.00
#
_symmetry.space_group_name_H-M   'P 1'
#
loop_
_entity.id
_entity.type
_entity.pdbx_description
1 polymer ?
#
loop_
_entity_poly.entity_id
_entity_poly.type
_entity_poly.pdbx_seq_one_letter_code
_entity_poly.pdbx_strand_id
1 'polypeptide(L)'
;IDRKKAEEIFLENMKKKKFVPHGFFSAKQIEKMNGVYFPYWMVDWRGDASMEAEATKVRTWRTGDTEYRETQFYRVYREGNVEFDDMPKIALQKANRKLVEGVQPYDQKAVKPFSMGYLSGFQAERRDLEKEAFGAEIARDTEQYAKRVLENDMRGYTTVRPVHQQVGN
;
A
#
# COMPACT_ATOMS: atom_id res chain seq x y z
N ILE A 1 15.96 -2.12 -13.44
CA ILE A 1 17.20 -1.43 -12.97
C ILE A 1 18.35 -2.38 -13.27
N ASP A 2 19.38 -1.91 -13.96
CA ASP A 2 20.59 -2.68 -14.17
C ASP A 2 21.45 -2.76 -12.89
N ARG A 3 22.40 -3.67 -12.89
CA ARG A 3 23.26 -3.92 -11.73
C ARG A 3 24.03 -2.66 -11.28
N LYS A 4 24.57 -1.88 -12.23
CA LYS A 4 25.33 -0.66 -11.93
C LYS A 4 24.46 0.36 -11.21
N LYS A 5 23.24 0.56 -11.70
CA LYS A 5 22.29 1.48 -11.08
C LYS A 5 21.83 1.03 -9.68
N ALA A 6 21.65 -0.28 -9.49
CA ALA A 6 21.34 -0.84 -8.17
C ALA A 6 22.49 -0.62 -7.18
N GLU A 7 23.73 -0.83 -7.60
CA GLU A 7 24.94 -0.58 -6.80
C GLU A 7 25.07 0.91 -6.43
N GLU A 8 24.86 1.84 -7.36
CA GLU A 8 24.87 3.27 -7.10
C GLU A 8 23.82 3.68 -6.05
N ILE A 9 22.57 3.22 -6.22
CA ILE A 9 21.47 3.51 -5.29
C ILE A 9 21.77 2.93 -3.90
N PHE A 10 22.30 1.71 -3.83
CA PHE A 10 22.69 1.10 -2.58
C PHE A 10 23.76 1.92 -1.86
N LEU A 11 24.85 2.28 -2.55
CA LEU A 11 25.93 3.08 -1.98
C LEU A 11 25.46 4.47 -1.53
N GLU A 12 24.62 5.12 -2.31
CA GLU A 12 24.06 6.42 -1.97
C GLU A 12 23.19 6.35 -0.70
N ASN A 13 22.33 5.35 -0.61
CA ASN A 13 21.48 5.15 0.57
C ASN A 13 22.29 4.79 1.81
N MET A 14 23.34 3.99 1.65
CA MET A 14 24.20 3.63 2.77
C MET A 14 25.00 4.82 3.28
N LYS A 15 25.53 5.69 2.42
CA LYS A 15 26.23 6.92 2.81
C LYS A 15 25.37 7.87 3.65
N LYS A 16 24.07 7.87 3.45
CA LYS A 16 23.11 8.69 4.22
C LYS A 16 22.84 8.14 5.63
N LYS A 17 23.14 6.86 5.90
CA LYS A 17 22.90 6.22 7.20
C LYS A 17 24.07 6.45 8.14
N LYS A 18 23.80 7.01 9.32
CA LYS A 18 24.75 7.08 10.43
C LYS A 18 24.87 5.69 11.07
N PHE A 19 26.06 5.30 11.48
CA PHE A 19 26.37 4.03 12.19
C PHE A 19 26.34 2.75 11.34
N VAL A 20 26.57 2.84 10.02
CA VAL A 20 26.77 1.64 9.19
C VAL A 20 28.26 1.27 9.19
N PRO A 21 28.66 0.05 9.58
CA PRO A 21 30.05 -0.38 9.56
C PRO A 21 30.64 -0.31 8.15
N HIS A 22 31.89 0.14 8.03
CA HIS A 22 32.59 0.28 6.73
C HIS A 22 32.64 -1.04 5.92
N GLY A 23 32.61 -2.19 6.57
CA GLY A 23 32.58 -3.49 5.90
C GLY A 23 31.36 -3.71 5.00
N PHE A 24 30.25 -3.02 5.25
CA PHE A 24 29.04 -3.10 4.40
C PHE A 24 29.20 -2.41 3.04
N PHE A 25 30.20 -1.53 2.88
CA PHE A 25 30.48 -0.83 1.63
C PHE A 25 31.63 -1.45 0.84
N SER A 26 32.14 -2.59 1.29
CA SER A 26 33.28 -3.22 0.61
C SER A 26 32.88 -3.71 -0.79
N ALA A 27 33.78 -3.61 -1.75
CA ALA A 27 33.58 -4.15 -3.09
C ALA A 27 33.13 -5.60 -3.07
N LYS A 28 33.65 -6.40 -2.13
CA LYS A 28 33.31 -7.81 -1.92
C LYS A 28 31.85 -8.02 -1.51
N GLN A 29 31.22 -7.08 -0.81
CA GLN A 29 29.79 -7.15 -0.48
C GLN A 29 28.91 -6.73 -1.67
N ILE A 30 29.36 -5.72 -2.43
CA ILE A 30 28.67 -5.28 -3.63
C ILE A 30 28.68 -6.38 -4.70
N GLU A 31 29.78 -7.10 -4.85
CA GLU A 31 29.89 -8.25 -5.76
C GLU A 31 28.87 -9.37 -5.43
N LYS A 32 28.46 -9.50 -4.17
CA LYS A 32 27.45 -10.49 -3.73
C LYS A 32 26.00 -10.06 -4.01
N MET A 33 25.76 -8.84 -4.47
CA MET A 33 24.40 -8.41 -4.81
C MET A 33 23.90 -9.18 -6.05
N ASN A 34 22.84 -9.93 -5.85
CA ASN A 34 22.15 -10.64 -6.93
C ASN A 34 20.77 -10.05 -7.15
N GLY A 35 20.37 -9.92 -8.41
CA GLY A 35 19.00 -9.60 -8.75
C GLY A 35 18.12 -10.84 -8.61
N VAL A 36 16.92 -10.64 -8.06
CA VAL A 36 15.93 -11.70 -7.87
C VAL A 36 14.59 -11.24 -8.43
N TYR A 37 13.96 -12.07 -9.24
CA TYR A 37 12.60 -11.90 -9.70
C TYR A 37 11.64 -12.62 -8.76
N PHE A 38 10.65 -11.89 -8.28
CA PHE A 38 9.57 -12.43 -7.47
C PHE A 38 8.29 -12.50 -8.30
N PRO A 39 7.54 -13.62 -8.25
CA PRO A 39 6.25 -13.74 -8.91
C PRO A 39 5.16 -13.02 -8.12
N TYR A 40 4.29 -12.29 -8.84
CA TYR A 40 3.13 -11.62 -8.29
C TYR A 40 1.87 -11.99 -9.07
N TRP A 41 0.74 -12.04 -8.37
CA TRP A 41 -0.56 -11.88 -8.96
C TRP A 41 -0.93 -10.40 -8.91
N MET A 42 -1.40 -9.88 -10.03
CA MET A 42 -2.00 -8.54 -10.09
C MET A 42 -3.51 -8.72 -10.00
N VAL A 43 -4.13 -8.00 -9.08
CA VAL A 43 -5.55 -8.13 -8.77
C VAL A 43 -6.25 -6.81 -9.05
N ASP A 44 -7.24 -6.86 -9.92
CA ASP A 44 -8.19 -5.78 -10.13
C ASP A 44 -9.48 -6.11 -9.37
N TRP A 45 -10.07 -5.11 -8.75
CA TRP A 45 -11.32 -5.27 -8.05
C TRP A 45 -12.25 -4.09 -8.30
N ARG A 46 -13.54 -4.39 -8.47
CA ARG A 46 -14.62 -3.42 -8.63
C ARG A 46 -15.81 -3.89 -7.85
N GLY A 47 -16.48 -2.97 -7.18
CA GLY A 47 -17.68 -3.27 -6.44
C GLY A 47 -18.30 -2.04 -5.80
N ASP A 48 -19.45 -2.24 -5.18
CA ASP A 48 -20.17 -1.19 -4.50
C ASP A 48 -19.79 -1.17 -3.01
N ALA A 49 -19.69 0.02 -2.47
CA ALA A 49 -19.46 0.20 -1.05
C ALA A 49 -20.41 1.23 -0.45
N SER A 50 -20.87 0.99 0.76
CA SER A 50 -21.66 1.95 1.52
C SER A 50 -21.18 2.04 2.96
N MET A 51 -21.38 3.20 3.56
CA MET A 51 -21.03 3.47 4.95
C MET A 51 -22.04 4.38 5.61
N GLU A 52 -22.49 3.99 6.77
CA GLU A 52 -23.21 4.83 7.71
C GLU A 52 -22.28 5.23 8.84
N ALA A 53 -22.24 6.52 9.18
CA ALA A 53 -21.37 7.05 10.21
C ALA A 53 -22.08 8.09 11.08
N GLU A 54 -21.70 8.14 12.36
CA GLU A 54 -21.97 9.27 13.24
C GLU A 54 -20.86 10.29 13.06
N ALA A 55 -21.24 11.55 12.84
CA ALA A 55 -20.29 12.62 12.63
C ALA A 55 -20.61 13.85 13.47
N THR A 56 -19.60 14.66 13.78
CA THR A 56 -19.80 15.92 14.50
C THR A 56 -19.16 17.06 13.76
N LYS A 57 -19.79 18.24 13.87
CA LYS A 57 -19.15 19.54 13.58
C LYS A 57 -19.02 20.30 14.87
N VAL A 58 -17.81 20.71 15.20
CA VAL A 58 -17.52 21.52 16.39
C VAL A 58 -17.13 22.92 15.96
N ARG A 59 -17.82 23.90 16.51
CA ARG A 59 -17.49 25.31 16.36
C ARG A 59 -17.15 25.89 17.72
N THR A 60 -16.01 26.54 17.80
CA THR A 60 -15.59 27.25 19.02
C THR A 60 -15.40 28.71 18.71
N TRP A 61 -15.93 29.59 19.57
CA TRP A 61 -15.72 31.03 19.47
C TRP A 61 -15.60 31.63 20.85
N ARG A 62 -15.04 32.82 20.95
CA ARG A 62 -14.82 33.53 22.20
C ARG A 62 -15.50 34.90 22.16
N THR A 63 -16.15 35.25 23.25
CA THR A 63 -16.73 36.58 23.46
C THR A 63 -16.27 37.11 24.79
N GLY A 64 -15.39 38.11 24.79
CA GLY A 64 -14.71 38.58 25.99
C GLY A 64 -13.85 37.47 26.61
N ASP A 65 -14.05 37.16 27.87
CA ASP A 65 -13.33 36.10 28.60
C ASP A 65 -14.02 34.72 28.55
N THR A 66 -15.16 34.65 27.86
CA THR A 66 -15.94 33.40 27.77
C THR A 66 -15.72 32.71 26.45
N GLU A 67 -15.35 31.43 26.50
CA GLU A 67 -15.24 30.54 25.36
C GLU A 67 -16.52 29.70 25.21
N TYR A 68 -17.07 29.70 24.03
CA TYR A 68 -18.24 28.91 23.66
C TYR A 68 -17.85 27.79 22.72
N ARG A 69 -18.46 26.65 22.95
CA ARG A 69 -18.29 25.47 22.09
C ARG A 69 -19.66 24.90 21.72
N GLU A 70 -19.95 24.91 20.45
CA GLU A 70 -21.13 24.27 19.87
C GLU A 70 -20.70 22.96 19.22
N THR A 71 -21.46 21.90 19.49
CA THR A 71 -21.25 20.60 18.84
C THR A 71 -22.56 20.18 18.18
N GLN A 72 -22.54 20.02 16.87
CA GLN A 72 -23.64 19.51 16.08
C GLN A 72 -23.41 18.05 15.72
N PHE A 73 -24.43 17.22 15.86
CA PHE A 73 -24.37 15.77 15.61
C PHE A 73 -25.09 15.45 14.32
N TYR A 74 -24.49 14.55 13.53
CA TYR A 74 -25.01 14.15 12.22
C TYR A 74 -24.97 12.63 12.11
N ARG A 75 -25.97 12.06 11.42
CA ARG A 75 -25.89 10.74 10.83
C ARG A 75 -25.65 10.92 9.35
N VAL A 76 -24.57 10.31 8.85
CA VAL A 76 -24.10 10.51 7.48
C VAL A 76 -24.10 9.16 6.79
N TYR A 77 -24.67 9.12 5.60
CA TYR A 77 -24.61 7.97 4.71
C TYR A 77 -23.83 8.33 3.46
N ARG A 78 -22.95 7.40 3.04
CA ARG A 78 -22.21 7.48 1.80
C ARG A 78 -22.27 6.13 1.10
N GLU A 79 -22.42 6.19 -0.21
CA GLU A 79 -22.34 5.00 -1.07
C GLU A 79 -21.68 5.38 -2.39
N GLY A 80 -21.12 4.41 -3.07
CA GLY A 80 -20.52 4.60 -4.37
C GLY A 80 -19.84 3.34 -4.89
N ASN A 81 -19.49 3.39 -6.17
CA ASN A 81 -18.67 2.38 -6.79
C ASN A 81 -17.20 2.62 -6.41
N VAL A 82 -16.55 1.57 -5.98
CA VAL A 82 -15.14 1.58 -5.58
C VAL A 82 -14.39 0.61 -6.47
N GLU A 83 -13.30 1.09 -7.05
CA GLU A 83 -12.43 0.28 -7.88
C GLU A 83 -10.97 0.51 -7.50
N PHE A 84 -10.17 -0.52 -7.65
CA PHE A 84 -8.73 -0.43 -7.67
C PHE A 84 -8.16 -1.41 -8.68
N ASP A 85 -7.09 -1.01 -9.32
CA ASP A 85 -6.41 -1.79 -10.33
C ASP A 85 -4.99 -2.12 -9.84
N ASP A 86 -4.45 -3.22 -10.38
CA ASP A 86 -3.03 -3.60 -10.22
C ASP A 86 -2.57 -3.78 -8.76
N MET A 87 -3.40 -4.33 -7.88
CA MET A 87 -2.97 -4.68 -6.52
C MET A 87 -2.01 -5.89 -6.55
N PRO A 88 -0.73 -5.72 -6.22
CA PRO A 88 0.23 -6.81 -6.28
C PRO A 88 0.10 -7.74 -5.06
N LYS A 89 0.01 -9.05 -5.31
CA LYS A 89 0.05 -10.11 -4.31
C LYS A 89 1.23 -11.04 -4.57
N ILE A 90 2.16 -11.10 -3.61
CA ILE A 90 3.33 -11.98 -3.74
C ILE A 90 2.91 -13.44 -3.76
N ALA A 91 3.27 -14.15 -4.84
CA ALA A 91 2.89 -15.54 -5.05
C ALA A 91 3.87 -16.55 -4.40
N LEU A 92 4.45 -16.19 -3.25
CA LEU A 92 5.37 -17.02 -2.48
C LEU A 92 4.97 -17.10 -1.02
N GLN A 93 4.78 -18.30 -0.52
CA GLN A 93 4.41 -18.57 0.87
C GLN A 93 5.50 -18.14 1.86
N LYS A 94 6.75 -18.40 1.53
CA LYS A 94 7.92 -18.16 2.39
C LYS A 94 8.57 -16.79 2.20
N ALA A 95 8.02 -15.91 1.34
CA ALA A 95 8.58 -14.59 1.16
C ALA A 95 8.47 -13.75 2.44
N ASN A 96 9.52 -12.99 2.73
CA ASN A 96 9.43 -11.96 3.76
C ASN A 96 8.56 -10.80 3.25
N ARG A 97 7.26 -10.86 3.54
CA ARG A 97 6.26 -9.91 3.05
C ARG A 97 6.65 -8.47 3.33
N LYS A 98 7.15 -8.15 4.53
CA LYS A 98 7.56 -6.78 4.88
C LYS A 98 8.64 -6.22 3.96
N LEU A 99 9.60 -7.04 3.56
CA LEU A 99 10.65 -6.61 2.63
C LEU A 99 10.12 -6.44 1.22
N VAL A 100 9.28 -7.37 0.77
CA VAL A 100 8.74 -7.38 -0.60
C VAL A 100 7.70 -6.29 -0.79
N GLU A 101 6.82 -6.06 0.19
CA GLU A 101 5.82 -4.99 0.19
C GLU A 101 6.47 -3.61 0.39
N GLY A 102 7.62 -3.54 1.07
CA GLY A 102 8.34 -2.29 1.31
C GLY A 102 8.91 -1.62 0.04
N VAL A 103 8.92 -2.30 -1.11
CA VAL A 103 9.33 -1.74 -2.41
C VAL A 103 8.15 -1.27 -3.26
N GLN A 104 6.93 -1.41 -2.75
CA GLN A 104 5.72 -0.90 -3.41
C GLN A 104 5.54 0.62 -3.16
N PRO A 105 4.81 1.37 -4.00
CA PRO A 105 4.15 0.91 -5.24
C PRO A 105 5.12 0.72 -6.42
N TYR A 106 4.80 -0.23 -7.30
CA TYR A 106 5.54 -0.40 -8.54
C TYR A 106 5.09 0.63 -9.60
N ASP A 107 6.05 1.08 -10.41
CA ASP A 107 5.74 1.92 -11.57
C ASP A 107 5.11 1.08 -12.68
N GLN A 108 3.78 1.14 -12.79
CA GLN A 108 3.02 0.41 -13.80
C GLN A 108 3.41 0.80 -15.24
N LYS A 109 3.90 2.03 -15.47
CA LYS A 109 4.38 2.47 -16.77
C LYS A 109 5.67 1.78 -17.19
N ALA A 110 6.39 1.22 -16.24
CA ALA A 110 7.62 0.48 -16.48
C ALA A 110 7.41 -1.02 -16.75
N VAL A 111 6.14 -1.51 -16.69
CA VAL A 111 5.79 -2.90 -17.00
C VAL A 111 6.11 -3.22 -18.46
N LYS A 112 6.74 -4.36 -18.67
CA LYS A 112 7.16 -4.84 -19.98
C LYS A 112 6.66 -6.26 -20.20
N PRO A 113 6.37 -6.65 -21.44
CA PRO A 113 6.11 -8.05 -21.77
C PRO A 113 7.27 -8.95 -21.32
N PHE A 114 6.95 -10.12 -20.80
CA PHE A 114 7.95 -11.07 -20.34
C PHE A 114 8.83 -11.57 -21.49
N SER A 115 10.12 -11.66 -21.24
CA SER A 115 11.09 -12.31 -22.12
C SER A 115 12.06 -13.14 -21.31
N MET A 116 12.36 -14.37 -21.76
CA MET A 116 13.34 -15.24 -21.10
C MET A 116 14.72 -14.59 -20.96
N GLY A 117 15.07 -13.68 -21.86
CA GLY A 117 16.33 -12.93 -21.79
C GLY A 117 16.49 -12.11 -20.53
N TYR A 118 15.37 -11.70 -19.88
CA TYR A 118 15.42 -10.94 -18.63
C TYR A 118 15.90 -11.79 -17.44
N LEU A 119 15.77 -13.10 -17.49
CA LEU A 119 16.21 -14.01 -16.44
C LEU A 119 17.72 -14.27 -16.47
N SER A 120 18.39 -13.90 -17.57
CA SER A 120 19.84 -14.14 -17.71
C SER A 120 20.62 -13.35 -16.64
N GLY A 121 21.37 -14.05 -15.80
CA GLY A 121 22.17 -13.44 -14.72
C GLY A 121 21.37 -13.06 -13.47
N PHE A 122 20.08 -13.42 -13.38
CA PHE A 122 19.23 -13.21 -12.23
C PHE A 122 18.69 -14.53 -11.67
N GLN A 123 18.37 -14.53 -10.39
CA GLN A 123 17.58 -15.59 -9.79
C GLN A 123 16.10 -15.33 -10.07
N ALA A 124 15.32 -16.37 -10.28
CA ALA A 124 13.87 -16.27 -10.43
C ALA A 124 13.20 -17.27 -9.49
N GLU A 125 12.35 -16.76 -8.61
CA GLU A 125 11.56 -17.62 -7.74
C GLU A 125 10.33 -18.13 -8.51
N ARG A 126 10.02 -19.42 -8.33
CA ARG A 126 8.82 -20.01 -8.89
C ARG A 126 7.66 -19.78 -7.92
N ARG A 127 6.49 -19.34 -8.44
CA ARG A 127 5.29 -19.24 -7.61
C ARG A 127 4.91 -20.57 -6.97
N ASP A 128 4.48 -20.53 -5.73
CA ASP A 128 3.97 -21.64 -4.94
C ASP A 128 2.58 -21.36 -4.33
N LEU A 129 2.03 -20.15 -4.58
CA LEU A 129 0.68 -19.78 -4.23
C LEU A 129 -0.14 -19.48 -5.49
N GLU A 130 -1.28 -20.12 -5.60
CA GLU A 130 -2.26 -19.85 -6.65
C GLU A 130 -3.22 -18.72 -6.25
N LYS A 131 -3.94 -18.14 -7.20
CA LYS A 131 -4.79 -16.95 -6.99
C LYS A 131 -5.88 -17.15 -5.92
N GLU A 132 -6.37 -18.38 -5.78
CA GLU A 132 -7.41 -18.76 -4.82
C GLU A 132 -6.97 -18.58 -3.36
N ALA A 133 -5.66 -18.64 -3.10
CA ALA A 133 -5.09 -18.46 -1.76
C ALA A 133 -5.27 -17.04 -1.20
N PHE A 134 -5.55 -16.06 -2.07
CA PHE A 134 -5.63 -14.64 -1.69
C PHE A 134 -7.04 -14.13 -1.40
N GLY A 135 -8.08 -14.93 -1.58
CA GLY A 135 -9.48 -14.49 -1.45
C GLY A 135 -9.76 -13.73 -0.14
N ALA A 136 -9.37 -14.28 1.01
CA ALA A 136 -9.58 -13.63 2.30
C ALA A 136 -8.73 -12.37 2.51
N GLU A 137 -7.54 -12.31 1.92
CA GLU A 137 -6.66 -11.16 1.97
C GLU A 137 -7.22 -10.03 1.09
N ILE A 138 -7.63 -10.35 -0.13
CA ILE A 138 -8.24 -9.40 -1.06
C ILE A 138 -9.50 -8.80 -0.43
N ALA A 139 -10.37 -9.62 0.17
CA ALA A 139 -11.58 -9.13 0.81
C ALA A 139 -11.28 -8.11 1.92
N ARG A 140 -10.28 -8.37 2.78
CA ARG A 140 -9.86 -7.43 3.83
C ARG A 140 -9.29 -6.13 3.26
N ASP A 141 -8.44 -6.24 2.26
CA ASP A 141 -7.79 -5.07 1.66
C ASP A 141 -8.82 -4.19 0.95
N THR A 142 -9.78 -4.82 0.28
CA THR A 142 -10.92 -4.15 -0.36
C THR A 142 -11.78 -3.42 0.67
N GLU A 143 -12.14 -4.09 1.76
CA GLU A 143 -12.92 -3.49 2.85
C GLU A 143 -12.20 -2.27 3.44
N GLN A 144 -10.90 -2.38 3.71
CA GLN A 144 -10.11 -1.27 4.24
C GLN A 144 -9.95 -0.12 3.24
N TYR A 145 -9.81 -0.44 1.96
CA TYR A 145 -9.71 0.57 0.91
C TYR A 145 -11.02 1.32 0.76
N ALA A 146 -12.14 0.61 0.64
CA ALA A 146 -13.47 1.20 0.56
C ALA A 146 -13.76 2.11 1.77
N LYS A 147 -13.41 1.64 2.98
CA LYS A 147 -13.51 2.44 4.20
C LYS A 147 -12.78 3.78 4.06
N ARG A 148 -11.51 3.74 3.64
CA ARG A 148 -10.71 4.96 3.47
C ARG A 148 -11.29 5.91 2.43
N VAL A 149 -11.80 5.38 1.32
CA VAL A 149 -12.43 6.19 0.26
C VAL A 149 -13.65 6.90 0.81
N LEU A 150 -14.55 6.19 1.47
CA LEU A 150 -15.79 6.75 2.01
C LEU A 150 -15.54 7.72 3.18
N GLU A 151 -14.60 7.42 4.07
CA GLU A 151 -14.18 8.33 5.15
C GLU A 151 -13.57 9.63 4.60
N ASN A 152 -12.79 9.54 3.53
CA ASN A 152 -12.20 10.71 2.89
C ASN A 152 -13.26 11.66 2.30
N ASP A 153 -14.38 11.13 1.84
CA ASP A 153 -15.52 11.93 1.36
C ASP A 153 -16.27 12.64 2.50
N MET A 154 -15.98 12.28 3.76
CA MET A 154 -16.57 12.88 4.95
C MET A 154 -15.66 13.90 5.65
N ARG A 155 -14.63 14.43 4.99
CA ARG A 155 -13.64 15.38 5.59
C ARG A 155 -14.21 16.70 6.07
N GLY A 156 -15.44 17.03 5.72
CA GLY A 156 -16.12 18.25 6.17
C GLY A 156 -16.59 18.22 7.63
N TYR A 157 -16.45 17.10 8.31
CA TYR A 157 -16.82 16.94 9.72
C TYR A 157 -15.59 16.97 10.62
N THR A 158 -15.78 17.40 11.88
CA THR A 158 -14.71 17.46 12.88
C THR A 158 -14.30 16.05 13.32
N THR A 159 -15.30 15.18 13.51
CA THR A 159 -15.10 13.76 13.79
C THR A 159 -16.02 12.92 12.93
N VAL A 160 -15.57 11.73 12.56
CA VAL A 160 -16.38 10.73 11.85
C VAL A 160 -16.14 9.39 12.55
N ARG A 161 -17.22 8.71 12.91
CA ARG A 161 -17.21 7.39 13.52
C ARG A 161 -18.08 6.45 12.68
N PRO A 162 -17.50 5.54 11.91
CA PRO A 162 -18.26 4.54 11.18
C PRO A 162 -19.07 3.66 12.13
N VAL A 163 -20.34 3.41 11.77
CA VAL A 163 -21.28 2.55 12.52
C VAL A 163 -21.55 1.28 11.75
N HIS A 164 -21.77 1.40 10.45
CA HIS A 164 -22.03 0.27 9.56
C HIS A 164 -21.31 0.48 8.24
N GLN A 165 -20.76 -0.59 7.68
CA GLN A 165 -20.11 -0.61 6.38
C GLN A 165 -20.49 -1.89 5.64
N GLN A 166 -20.75 -1.76 4.35
CA GLN A 166 -20.94 -2.88 3.44
C GLN A 166 -20.04 -2.71 2.23
N VAL A 167 -19.47 -3.80 1.78
CA VAL A 167 -18.67 -3.88 0.55
C VAL A 167 -19.15 -5.13 -0.18
N GLY A 168 -19.56 -4.96 -1.43
CA GLY A 168 -20.08 -6.03 -2.28
C GLY A 168 -19.47 -6.00 -3.67
N ASN A 169 -19.46 -7.16 -4.29
CA ASN A 169 -19.13 -7.31 -5.72
C ASN A 169 -20.39 -7.26 -6.54
#